data_c48b0e8112f3791bbfadf2316d67a321
#
_entry.id   c48b0e8112f3791bbfadf2316d67a321
#
_cell.length_a   1.000
_cell.length_b   1.000
_cell.length_c   1.000
_cell.angle_alpha   90.00
_cell.angle_beta   90.00
_cell.angle_gamma   90.00
#
_symmetry.space_group_name_H-M   'P 1'
#
loop_
_entity.id
_entity.type
_entity.pdbx_description
1 polymer ?
#
loop_
_entity_poly.entity_id
_entity_poly.type
_entity_poly.pdbx_seq_one_letter_code
_entity_poly.pdbx_strand_id
1 'polypeptide(L)'
;MEKNVVAVIGPQSSGIGHVISHVVNELHVPLLSFAATDPTLSASEYPYFLRSTISDYFQMHAVASIIDYFQWKEVTAIFVDDDYGRGGVSVLGDALGAKRARISHKAAIPPNSDTDLINDVLFRANMMESRVFVVHVNPDAGMRIFAIANKLQMMGTGYVWIVTDWLAAVLDSSGPGDPKAMSYIQGLIVLRQHTPDSDAKRKFVAKWNNAANNRSIASGMNSYGFYAYDSVWVVARAINEYLNSGQQITFSADPRLHNSNGSSLRLSKLKIFDGGDQLLQQLLLTNMTGLTGLVQFNADRNLVRPAYDILNVGGTGSRLIGYWSNYSGLSVSAPEILYRKPPNTSTSAQQLHSVVWPGDTTTKPRGWVFPNNGQPLRVGVPNKPSFRELVSVGKGPDNVTGYSVDIFNAAIKLLPYPVPCQFITIGDGSKNPNYDDIISRIATNVCLHALLCFFDHFASHHLIFFCFFSRPLMQL
;
A
#
# COMPACT_ATOMS: atom_id res chain seq x y z
N MET A 1 -15.32 25.07 21.73
CA MET A 1 -16.27 24.29 22.55
C MET A 1 -16.92 25.18 23.63
N GLU A 2 -17.66 26.18 23.24
CA GLU A 2 -18.45 26.99 24.19
C GLU A 2 -19.76 26.30 24.59
N LYS A 3 -20.10 25.18 23.94
CA LYS A 3 -21.29 24.35 24.23
C LYS A 3 -20.85 23.02 24.81
N ASN A 4 -21.60 22.50 25.75
CA ASN A 4 -21.41 21.19 26.33
C ASN A 4 -21.60 20.10 25.24
N VAL A 5 -20.59 19.31 24.95
CA VAL A 5 -20.58 18.31 23.88
C VAL A 5 -20.41 16.94 24.53
N VAL A 6 -21.30 15.99 24.23
CA VAL A 6 -21.30 14.64 24.80
C VAL A 6 -20.56 13.61 23.91
N ALA A 7 -20.47 13.87 22.61
CA ALA A 7 -19.74 13.04 21.65
C ALA A 7 -19.31 13.88 20.44
N VAL A 8 -18.24 13.49 19.77
CA VAL A 8 -17.75 14.09 18.54
C VAL A 8 -17.77 13.06 17.42
N ILE A 9 -18.35 13.41 16.26
CA ILE A 9 -18.33 12.60 15.05
C ILE A 9 -17.34 13.22 14.07
N GLY A 10 -16.34 12.48 13.68
CA GLY A 10 -15.19 12.91 12.88
C GLY A 10 -13.88 12.68 13.62
N PRO A 11 -12.77 13.26 13.18
CA PRO A 11 -12.57 13.99 11.93
C PRO A 11 -12.42 13.05 10.72
N GLN A 12 -12.26 13.63 9.54
CA GLN A 12 -11.91 12.89 8.33
C GLN A 12 -10.40 12.57 8.28
N SER A 13 -9.55 13.52 8.66
CA SER A 13 -8.10 13.40 8.60
C SER A 13 -7.55 12.71 9.85
N SER A 14 -6.63 11.76 9.68
CA SER A 14 -5.92 11.09 10.78
C SER A 14 -5.08 12.07 11.60
N GLY A 15 -4.34 12.98 10.96
CA GLY A 15 -3.56 13.99 11.68
C GLY A 15 -4.43 14.90 12.56
N ILE A 16 -5.61 15.31 12.10
CA ILE A 16 -6.58 16.02 12.94
C ILE A 16 -7.13 15.10 14.03
N GLY A 17 -7.27 13.79 13.73
CA GLY A 17 -7.67 12.76 14.69
C GLY A 17 -6.75 12.73 15.90
N HIS A 18 -5.44 12.73 15.70
CA HIS A 18 -4.44 12.79 16.77
C HIS A 18 -4.62 14.04 17.64
N VAL A 19 -4.70 15.21 17.01
CA VAL A 19 -4.84 16.49 17.76
C VAL A 19 -6.12 16.53 18.58
N ILE A 20 -7.27 16.15 17.98
CA ILE A 20 -8.56 16.20 18.69
C ILE A 20 -8.59 15.13 19.78
N SER A 21 -8.00 13.96 19.57
CA SER A 21 -7.98 12.87 20.55
C SER A 21 -7.37 13.29 21.89
N HIS A 22 -6.28 14.07 21.89
CA HIS A 22 -5.73 14.64 23.12
C HIS A 22 -6.74 15.50 23.88
N VAL A 23 -7.48 16.35 23.15
CA VAL A 23 -8.47 17.23 23.79
C VAL A 23 -9.66 16.45 24.33
N VAL A 24 -10.22 15.53 23.56
CA VAL A 24 -11.40 14.76 24.00
C VAL A 24 -11.07 13.76 25.09
N ASN A 25 -9.84 13.26 25.14
CA ASN A 25 -9.39 12.42 26.26
C ASN A 25 -9.42 13.19 27.59
N GLU A 26 -8.92 14.43 27.61
CA GLU A 26 -8.97 15.27 28.82
C GLU A 26 -10.41 15.68 29.20
N LEU A 27 -11.31 15.75 28.23
CA LEU A 27 -12.70 16.14 28.46
C LEU A 27 -13.63 14.93 28.67
N HIS A 28 -13.12 13.71 28.61
CA HIS A 28 -13.86 12.45 28.65
C HIS A 28 -15.00 12.39 27.61
N VAL A 29 -14.77 12.92 26.42
CA VAL A 29 -15.78 12.96 25.35
C VAL A 29 -15.45 11.91 24.28
N PRO A 30 -16.30 10.91 24.05
CA PRO A 30 -16.09 9.93 23.00
C PRO A 30 -15.98 10.59 21.61
N LEU A 31 -14.96 10.17 20.84
CA LEU A 31 -14.65 10.62 19.50
C LEU A 31 -14.81 9.44 18.53
N LEU A 32 -15.83 9.50 17.67
CA LEU A 32 -16.09 8.47 16.67
C LEU A 32 -15.72 8.97 15.28
N SER A 33 -14.60 8.50 14.73
CA SER A 33 -14.18 8.85 13.38
C SER A 33 -14.75 7.90 12.33
N PHE A 34 -15.22 8.48 11.22
CA PHE A 34 -15.72 7.74 10.06
C PHE A 34 -14.69 7.61 8.93
N ALA A 35 -13.49 8.19 9.08
CA ALA A 35 -12.52 8.24 7.99
C ALA A 35 -11.04 8.31 8.43
N ALA A 36 -10.72 8.53 9.72
CA ALA A 36 -9.35 8.50 10.21
C ALA A 36 -8.89 7.04 10.35
N THR A 37 -8.07 6.57 9.43
CA THR A 37 -7.71 5.16 9.27
C THR A 37 -6.35 4.79 9.85
N ASP A 38 -5.54 5.78 10.25
CA ASP A 38 -4.18 5.57 10.79
C ASP A 38 -4.19 4.54 11.93
N PRO A 39 -3.39 3.47 11.84
CA PRO A 39 -3.31 2.43 12.86
C PRO A 39 -2.85 2.93 14.23
N THR A 40 -2.07 4.02 14.29
CA THR A 40 -1.54 4.58 15.54
C THR A 40 -2.60 5.28 16.39
N LEU A 41 -3.75 5.63 15.80
CA LEU A 41 -4.95 6.03 16.53
C LEU A 41 -5.57 4.81 17.24
N SER A 42 -4.90 4.34 18.29
CA SER A 42 -5.26 3.13 19.03
C SER A 42 -5.97 3.42 20.34
N ALA A 43 -6.72 2.43 20.86
CA ALA A 43 -7.41 2.54 22.14
C ALA A 43 -6.45 2.67 23.35
N SER A 44 -5.22 2.15 23.23
CA SER A 44 -4.20 2.24 24.27
C SER A 44 -3.64 3.64 24.44
N GLU A 45 -3.55 4.40 23.34
CA GLU A 45 -3.02 5.77 23.36
C GLU A 45 -4.13 6.81 23.50
N TYR A 46 -5.28 6.55 22.87
CA TYR A 46 -6.43 7.45 22.87
C TYR A 46 -7.68 6.77 23.44
N PRO A 47 -7.87 6.73 24.77
CA PRO A 47 -8.93 5.99 25.43
C PRO A 47 -10.35 6.35 24.99
N TYR A 48 -10.58 7.55 24.48
CA TYR A 48 -11.92 7.99 24.01
C TYR A 48 -12.06 7.97 22.50
N PHE A 49 -11.04 7.50 21.75
CA PHE A 49 -11.11 7.38 20.30
C PHE A 49 -11.73 6.04 19.87
N LEU A 50 -12.66 6.10 18.90
CA LEU A 50 -13.21 4.98 18.16
C LEU A 50 -13.23 5.31 16.67
N ARG A 51 -13.25 4.27 15.84
CA ARG A 51 -13.47 4.43 14.40
C ARG A 51 -14.57 3.51 13.90
N SER A 52 -15.51 4.04 13.13
CA SER A 52 -16.50 3.27 12.39
C SER A 52 -16.05 2.87 10.99
N THR A 53 -14.90 3.33 10.56
CA THR A 53 -14.20 2.97 9.31
C THR A 53 -13.18 1.86 9.55
N ILE A 54 -12.66 1.27 8.48
CA ILE A 54 -11.65 0.20 8.58
C ILE A 54 -10.27 0.82 8.79
N SER A 55 -9.50 0.31 9.76
CA SER A 55 -8.12 0.73 9.99
C SER A 55 -7.20 0.34 8.83
N ASP A 56 -6.21 1.18 8.53
CA ASP A 56 -5.15 0.88 7.56
C ASP A 56 -4.31 -0.34 7.93
N TYR A 57 -4.37 -0.79 9.19
CA TYR A 57 -3.83 -2.10 9.57
C TYR A 57 -4.35 -3.20 8.65
N PHE A 58 -5.65 -3.27 8.44
CA PHE A 58 -6.26 -4.29 7.58
C PHE A 58 -6.03 -4.01 6.09
N GLN A 59 -5.99 -2.73 5.70
CA GLN A 59 -5.71 -2.34 4.33
C GLN A 59 -4.32 -2.79 3.89
N MET A 60 -3.31 -2.59 4.72
CA MET A 60 -1.94 -2.98 4.42
C MET A 60 -1.76 -4.50 4.40
N HIS A 61 -2.53 -5.25 5.20
CA HIS A 61 -2.59 -6.71 5.10
C HIS A 61 -3.25 -7.18 3.80
N ALA A 62 -4.26 -6.46 3.31
CA ALA A 62 -4.86 -6.73 2.01
C ALA A 62 -3.84 -6.48 0.87
N VAL A 63 -3.11 -5.37 0.91
CA VAL A 63 -2.01 -5.06 -0.03
C VAL A 63 -0.95 -6.15 -0.01
N ALA A 64 -0.48 -6.55 1.18
CA ALA A 64 0.52 -7.61 1.32
C ALA A 64 0.02 -8.96 0.78
N SER A 65 -1.28 -9.26 0.93
CA SER A 65 -1.89 -10.47 0.38
C SER A 65 -1.93 -10.45 -1.16
N ILE A 66 -2.17 -9.28 -1.78
CA ILE A 66 -2.11 -9.12 -3.24
C ILE A 66 -0.68 -9.30 -3.74
N ILE A 67 0.29 -8.73 -3.06
CA ILE A 67 1.73 -8.85 -3.40
C ILE A 67 2.18 -10.31 -3.32
N ASP A 68 1.79 -11.02 -2.26
CA ASP A 68 2.07 -12.44 -2.09
C ASP A 68 1.38 -13.31 -3.16
N TYR A 69 0.13 -13.02 -3.50
CA TYR A 69 -0.62 -13.72 -4.56
C TYR A 69 0.09 -13.66 -5.91
N PHE A 70 0.62 -12.49 -6.26
CA PHE A 70 1.38 -12.31 -7.49
C PHE A 70 2.87 -12.67 -7.35
N GLN A 71 3.32 -13.14 -6.18
CA GLN A 71 4.68 -13.57 -5.91
C GLN A 71 5.75 -12.49 -6.11
N TRP A 72 5.41 -11.21 -5.90
CA TRP A 72 6.39 -10.14 -5.86
C TRP A 72 7.08 -10.11 -4.49
N LYS A 73 8.38 -9.81 -4.47
CA LYS A 73 9.18 -9.84 -3.24
C LYS A 73 9.63 -8.47 -2.76
N GLU A 74 9.61 -7.50 -3.64
CA GLU A 74 10.03 -6.14 -3.34
C GLU A 74 9.03 -5.12 -3.87
N VAL A 75 8.77 -4.12 -3.06
CA VAL A 75 7.88 -3.02 -3.41
C VAL A 75 8.52 -1.67 -3.10
N THR A 76 8.16 -0.64 -3.86
CA THR A 76 8.41 0.75 -3.52
C THR A 76 7.15 1.33 -2.90
N ALA A 77 7.23 1.83 -1.67
CA ALA A 77 6.12 2.51 -1.01
C ALA A 77 6.20 4.01 -1.25
N ILE A 78 5.19 4.58 -1.90
CA ILE A 78 5.00 6.02 -2.10
C ILE A 78 3.94 6.48 -1.10
N PHE A 79 4.29 7.40 -0.22
CA PHE A 79 3.38 7.81 0.85
C PHE A 79 3.58 9.28 1.22
N VAL A 80 2.53 9.89 1.79
CA VAL A 80 2.64 11.22 2.38
C VAL A 80 3.43 11.14 3.69
N ASP A 81 4.37 12.08 3.91
CA ASP A 81 5.27 12.08 5.07
C ASP A 81 4.63 12.74 6.28
N ASP A 82 3.50 12.19 6.71
CA ASP A 82 2.76 12.54 7.92
C ASP A 82 2.42 11.27 8.73
N ASP A 83 1.68 11.40 9.83
CA ASP A 83 1.34 10.29 10.71
C ASP A 83 0.52 9.22 9.96
N TYR A 84 -0.42 9.64 9.10
CA TYR A 84 -1.21 8.74 8.27
C TYR A 84 -0.34 7.88 7.34
N GLY A 85 0.54 8.52 6.57
CA GLY A 85 1.40 7.80 5.63
C GLY A 85 2.44 6.92 6.31
N ARG A 86 3.08 7.44 7.38
CA ARG A 86 4.09 6.68 8.15
C ARG A 86 3.48 5.48 8.86
N GLY A 87 2.32 5.65 9.51
CA GLY A 87 1.59 4.59 10.20
C GLY A 87 1.22 3.45 9.25
N GLY A 88 0.64 3.77 8.09
CA GLY A 88 0.30 2.78 7.07
C GLY A 88 1.53 2.03 6.52
N VAL A 89 2.60 2.76 6.17
CA VAL A 89 3.83 2.14 5.61
C VAL A 89 4.56 1.28 6.64
N SER A 90 4.49 1.61 7.93
CA SER A 90 5.04 0.76 9.00
C SER A 90 4.35 -0.61 9.01
N VAL A 91 3.01 -0.60 9.06
CA VAL A 91 2.21 -1.84 9.01
C VAL A 91 2.43 -2.61 7.71
N LEU A 92 2.57 -1.92 6.57
CA LEU A 92 2.88 -2.57 5.29
C LEU A 92 4.21 -3.33 5.37
N GLY A 93 5.23 -2.74 6.00
CA GLY A 93 6.53 -3.40 6.18
C GLY A 93 6.41 -4.71 6.97
N ASP A 94 5.67 -4.69 8.08
CA ASP A 94 5.44 -5.87 8.92
C ASP A 94 4.61 -6.94 8.19
N ALA A 95 3.53 -6.52 7.51
CA ALA A 95 2.68 -7.42 6.76
C ALA A 95 3.41 -8.10 5.59
N LEU A 96 4.29 -7.36 4.89
CA LEU A 96 5.15 -7.91 3.84
C LEU A 96 6.21 -8.86 4.40
N GLY A 97 6.82 -8.52 5.56
CA GLY A 97 7.78 -9.38 6.25
C GLY A 97 7.20 -10.75 6.55
N ALA A 98 5.95 -10.82 7.02
CA ALA A 98 5.21 -12.07 7.25
C ALA A 98 5.01 -12.90 5.95
N LYS A 99 5.07 -12.26 4.78
CA LYS A 99 4.94 -12.88 3.44
C LYS A 99 6.29 -13.08 2.73
N ARG A 100 7.41 -12.90 3.45
CA ARG A 100 8.76 -12.96 2.88
C ARG A 100 8.96 -12.00 1.70
N ALA A 101 8.33 -10.83 1.80
CA ALA A 101 8.50 -9.70 0.92
C ALA A 101 8.95 -8.48 1.73
N ARG A 102 9.37 -7.41 1.08
CA ARG A 102 9.87 -6.20 1.78
C ARG A 102 9.60 -4.92 0.99
N ILE A 103 9.62 -3.80 1.70
CA ILE A 103 9.73 -2.48 1.08
C ILE A 103 11.22 -2.27 0.78
N SER A 104 11.58 -2.25 -0.50
CA SER A 104 12.96 -1.98 -0.95
C SER A 104 13.27 -0.49 -1.01
N HIS A 105 12.26 0.36 -1.23
CA HIS A 105 12.41 1.81 -1.25
C HIS A 105 11.18 2.51 -0.67
N LYS A 106 11.42 3.53 0.17
CA LYS A 106 10.40 4.40 0.76
C LYS A 106 10.48 5.77 0.10
N ALA A 107 9.51 6.10 -0.73
CA ALA A 107 9.38 7.36 -1.44
C ALA A 107 8.42 8.28 -0.66
N ALA A 108 8.94 8.96 0.36
CA ALA A 108 8.17 9.87 1.20
C ALA A 108 7.94 11.20 0.47
N ILE A 109 6.71 11.67 0.44
CA ILE A 109 6.28 12.93 -0.15
C ILE A 109 5.85 13.86 0.98
N PRO A 110 6.57 14.95 1.27
CA PRO A 110 6.15 15.92 2.28
C PRO A 110 4.74 16.45 2.02
N PRO A 111 3.96 16.75 3.06
CA PRO A 111 2.65 17.37 2.91
C PRO A 111 2.75 18.68 2.10
N ASN A 112 1.76 18.94 1.27
CA ASN A 112 1.69 20.14 0.42
C ASN A 112 2.84 20.31 -0.58
N SER A 113 3.51 19.23 -0.96
CA SER A 113 4.58 19.25 -1.98
C SER A 113 4.10 19.81 -3.30
N ASP A 114 4.95 20.57 -3.95
CA ASP A 114 4.75 21.04 -5.32
C ASP A 114 5.00 19.91 -6.35
N THR A 115 4.80 20.25 -7.61
CA THR A 115 4.96 19.30 -8.72
C THR A 115 6.39 18.85 -8.91
N ASP A 116 7.35 19.76 -8.68
CA ASP A 116 8.77 19.49 -8.93
C ASP A 116 9.33 18.53 -7.90
N LEU A 117 8.98 18.72 -6.64
CA LEU A 117 9.37 17.79 -5.56
C LEU A 117 8.77 16.39 -5.78
N ILE A 118 7.48 16.30 -6.16
CA ILE A 118 6.86 15.01 -6.48
C ILE A 118 7.57 14.36 -7.67
N ASN A 119 7.94 15.14 -8.69
CA ASN A 119 8.67 14.64 -9.86
C ASN A 119 10.04 14.06 -9.45
N ASP A 120 10.77 14.74 -8.59
CA ASP A 120 12.07 14.26 -8.10
C ASP A 120 11.96 12.97 -7.30
N VAL A 121 10.94 12.86 -6.42
CA VAL A 121 10.67 11.67 -5.63
C VAL A 121 10.34 10.48 -6.55
N LEU A 122 9.46 10.68 -7.54
CA LEU A 122 9.08 9.63 -8.48
C LEU A 122 10.24 9.25 -9.42
N PHE A 123 11.03 10.22 -9.87
CA PHE A 123 12.21 9.95 -10.67
C PHE A 123 13.20 9.04 -9.93
N ARG A 124 13.50 9.36 -8.66
CA ARG A 124 14.36 8.50 -7.82
C ARG A 124 13.73 7.12 -7.59
N ALA A 125 12.43 7.03 -7.35
CA ALA A 125 11.72 5.76 -7.20
C ALA A 125 11.80 4.92 -8.48
N ASN A 126 11.74 5.55 -9.66
CA ASN A 126 11.86 4.87 -10.95
C ASN A 126 13.28 4.37 -11.23
N MET A 127 14.31 4.92 -10.56
CA MET A 127 15.69 4.43 -10.66
C MET A 127 15.93 3.16 -9.84
N MET A 128 15.01 2.77 -8.96
CA MET A 128 15.13 1.57 -8.14
C MET A 128 14.79 0.30 -8.94
N GLU A 129 15.13 -0.85 -8.39
CA GLU A 129 14.89 -2.15 -9.03
C GLU A 129 13.40 -2.53 -9.07
N SER A 130 12.67 -2.25 -7.99
CA SER A 130 11.25 -2.58 -7.90
C SER A 130 10.41 -1.80 -8.92
N ARG A 131 9.49 -2.49 -9.55
CA ARG A 131 8.46 -1.93 -10.44
C ARG A 131 7.05 -2.11 -9.87
N VAL A 132 6.95 -2.54 -8.61
CA VAL A 132 5.71 -2.62 -7.85
C VAL A 132 5.63 -1.44 -6.90
N PHE A 133 4.69 -0.55 -7.16
CA PHE A 133 4.48 0.68 -6.39
C PHE A 133 3.21 0.54 -5.56
N VAL A 134 3.33 0.78 -4.26
CA VAL A 134 2.19 0.91 -3.34
C VAL A 134 2.02 2.39 -3.01
N VAL A 135 0.85 2.96 -3.31
CA VAL A 135 0.58 4.40 -3.16
C VAL A 135 -0.42 4.63 -2.02
N HIS A 136 0.08 5.23 -0.94
CA HIS A 136 -0.68 5.54 0.26
C HIS A 136 -0.54 7.03 0.60
N VAL A 137 -1.41 7.84 0.03
CA VAL A 137 -1.33 9.31 0.07
C VAL A 137 -2.72 9.92 0.22
N ASN A 138 -2.77 11.22 0.46
CA ASN A 138 -4.01 11.98 0.43
C ASN A 138 -4.49 12.20 -1.02
N PRO A 139 -5.81 12.33 -1.26
CA PRO A 139 -6.38 12.50 -2.60
C PRO A 139 -5.75 13.65 -3.40
N ASP A 140 -5.46 14.79 -2.75
CA ASP A 140 -4.92 15.98 -3.41
C ASP A 140 -3.53 15.76 -4.03
N ALA A 141 -2.69 14.96 -3.37
CA ALA A 141 -1.38 14.56 -3.89
C ALA A 141 -1.49 13.44 -4.93
N GLY A 142 -2.44 12.53 -4.73
CA GLY A 142 -2.52 11.26 -5.45
C GLY A 142 -2.70 11.42 -6.96
N MET A 143 -3.65 12.23 -7.41
CA MET A 143 -3.88 12.44 -8.85
C MET A 143 -2.71 13.14 -9.53
N ARG A 144 -1.98 14.02 -8.81
CA ARG A 144 -0.75 14.66 -9.32
C ARG A 144 0.37 13.63 -9.49
N ILE A 145 0.49 12.67 -8.56
CA ILE A 145 1.46 11.57 -8.66
C ILE A 145 1.26 10.81 -9.97
N PHE A 146 0.03 10.41 -10.30
CA PHE A 146 -0.20 9.66 -11.54
C PHE A 146 0.02 10.49 -12.81
N ALA A 147 -0.33 11.76 -12.81
CA ALA A 147 -0.03 12.66 -13.92
C ALA A 147 1.48 12.79 -14.16
N ILE A 148 2.29 12.86 -13.11
CA ILE A 148 3.75 12.91 -13.19
C ILE A 148 4.31 11.52 -13.58
N ALA A 149 3.81 10.43 -12.98
CA ALA A 149 4.21 9.07 -13.33
C ALA A 149 3.99 8.79 -14.82
N ASN A 150 2.88 9.29 -15.39
CA ASN A 150 2.62 9.18 -16.82
C ASN A 150 3.65 9.97 -17.66
N LYS A 151 4.05 11.17 -17.25
CA LYS A 151 5.13 11.95 -17.91
C LYS A 151 6.47 11.23 -17.84
N LEU A 152 6.76 10.55 -16.74
CA LEU A 152 7.96 9.75 -16.52
C LEU A 152 7.89 8.35 -17.17
N GLN A 153 6.83 8.08 -17.94
CA GLN A 153 6.60 6.79 -18.62
C GLN A 153 6.51 5.58 -17.67
N MET A 154 6.09 5.81 -16.42
CA MET A 154 5.93 4.78 -15.40
C MET A 154 4.55 4.10 -15.45
N MET A 155 3.70 4.43 -16.42
CA MET A 155 2.35 3.89 -16.59
C MET A 155 2.24 2.91 -17.77
N GLY A 156 3.38 2.41 -18.25
CA GLY A 156 3.48 1.43 -19.34
C GLY A 156 3.66 -0.01 -18.85
N THR A 157 3.88 -0.90 -19.81
CA THR A 157 4.11 -2.33 -19.56
C THR A 157 5.28 -2.56 -18.60
N GLY A 158 5.11 -3.49 -17.67
CA GLY A 158 6.13 -3.88 -16.69
C GLY A 158 5.96 -3.19 -15.33
N TYR A 159 5.18 -2.13 -15.24
CA TYR A 159 4.87 -1.45 -13.99
C TYR A 159 3.63 -2.03 -13.32
N VAL A 160 3.61 -1.97 -11.99
CA VAL A 160 2.47 -2.36 -11.14
C VAL A 160 2.20 -1.23 -10.15
N TRP A 161 0.95 -0.83 -10.06
CA TRP A 161 0.51 0.19 -9.13
C TRP A 161 -0.64 -0.36 -8.28
N ILE A 162 -0.43 -0.41 -6.97
CA ILE A 162 -1.45 -0.79 -5.98
C ILE A 162 -1.76 0.45 -5.15
N VAL A 163 -3.01 0.85 -5.14
CA VAL A 163 -3.45 2.12 -4.54
C VAL A 163 -4.42 1.85 -3.41
N THR A 164 -4.22 2.53 -2.31
CA THR A 164 -5.12 2.45 -1.15
C THR A 164 -6.46 3.12 -1.42
N ASP A 165 -7.39 2.99 -0.53
CA ASP A 165 -8.83 3.28 -0.71
C ASP A 165 -9.17 4.76 -1.06
N TRP A 166 -8.24 5.69 -0.86
CA TRP A 166 -8.44 7.08 -1.23
C TRP A 166 -8.80 7.26 -2.71
N LEU A 167 -8.18 6.45 -3.61
CA LEU A 167 -8.47 6.56 -5.04
C LEU A 167 -9.87 6.03 -5.36
N ALA A 168 -10.29 4.93 -4.74
CA ALA A 168 -11.67 4.44 -4.87
C ALA A 168 -12.67 5.49 -4.39
N ALA A 169 -12.40 6.17 -3.27
CA ALA A 169 -13.25 7.24 -2.78
C ALA A 169 -13.34 8.42 -3.76
N VAL A 170 -12.25 8.77 -4.43
CA VAL A 170 -12.25 9.80 -5.49
C VAL A 170 -13.08 9.33 -6.69
N LEU A 171 -12.87 8.10 -7.17
CA LEU A 171 -13.60 7.56 -8.32
C LEU A 171 -15.11 7.43 -8.06
N ASP A 172 -15.50 7.00 -6.85
CA ASP A 172 -16.90 6.86 -6.47
C ASP A 172 -17.59 8.24 -6.29
N SER A 173 -16.83 9.27 -5.89
CA SER A 173 -17.35 10.63 -5.67
C SER A 173 -17.40 11.47 -6.95
N SER A 174 -16.45 11.26 -7.86
CA SER A 174 -16.41 11.93 -9.14
C SER A 174 -17.44 11.25 -10.03
N GLY A 175 -18.33 12.01 -10.67
CA GLY A 175 -19.14 11.48 -11.77
C GLY A 175 -18.25 10.81 -12.85
N PRO A 176 -18.73 10.50 -14.06
CA PRO A 176 -17.89 9.97 -15.13
C PRO A 176 -16.68 10.92 -15.28
N GLY A 177 -15.52 10.40 -14.81
CA GLY A 177 -14.32 11.20 -14.60
C GLY A 177 -13.81 11.83 -15.89
N ASP A 178 -12.96 12.84 -15.77
CA ASP A 178 -12.20 13.42 -16.89
C ASP A 178 -11.51 12.24 -17.64
N PRO A 179 -11.84 12.01 -18.93
CA PRO A 179 -11.26 10.92 -19.73
C PRO A 179 -9.73 10.95 -19.74
N LYS A 180 -9.14 12.13 -19.64
CA LYS A 180 -7.70 12.33 -19.54
C LYS A 180 -7.14 11.83 -18.21
N ALA A 181 -7.82 12.13 -17.09
CA ALA A 181 -7.43 11.62 -15.78
C ALA A 181 -7.56 10.09 -15.72
N MET A 182 -8.63 9.53 -16.31
CA MET A 182 -8.84 8.08 -16.38
C MET A 182 -7.73 7.38 -17.19
N SER A 183 -7.20 8.00 -18.25
CA SER A 183 -6.10 7.41 -19.03
C SER A 183 -4.80 7.27 -18.23
N TYR A 184 -4.57 8.13 -17.22
CA TYR A 184 -3.37 8.06 -16.37
C TYR A 184 -3.42 6.95 -15.31
N ILE A 185 -4.62 6.47 -14.98
CA ILE A 185 -4.81 5.48 -13.91
C ILE A 185 -5.25 4.11 -14.42
N GLN A 186 -5.21 3.93 -15.74
CA GLN A 186 -5.55 2.64 -16.36
C GLN A 186 -4.55 1.55 -15.95
N GLY A 187 -5.06 0.37 -15.62
CA GLY A 187 -4.26 -0.78 -15.19
C GLY A 187 -3.93 -0.81 -13.69
N LEU A 188 -4.34 0.19 -12.91
CA LEU A 188 -4.12 0.20 -11.48
C LEU A 188 -4.97 -0.84 -10.76
N ILE A 189 -4.43 -1.41 -9.67
CA ILE A 189 -5.19 -2.13 -8.66
C ILE A 189 -5.51 -1.15 -7.54
N VAL A 190 -6.78 -1.06 -7.17
CA VAL A 190 -7.28 -0.13 -6.15
C VAL A 190 -8.06 -0.90 -5.10
N LEU A 191 -7.79 -0.64 -3.83
CA LEU A 191 -8.62 -1.13 -2.74
C LEU A 191 -9.79 -0.18 -2.51
N ARG A 192 -10.96 -0.73 -2.19
CA ARG A 192 -12.13 0.01 -1.75
C ARG A 192 -12.68 -0.66 -0.51
N GLN A 193 -12.97 0.11 0.53
CA GLN A 193 -13.61 -0.43 1.72
C GLN A 193 -14.93 -1.11 1.33
N HIS A 194 -15.05 -2.40 1.64
CA HIS A 194 -16.21 -3.18 1.26
C HIS A 194 -17.44 -2.74 2.02
N THR A 195 -18.51 -2.46 1.31
CA THR A 195 -19.82 -2.16 1.89
C THR A 195 -20.87 -3.00 1.17
N PRO A 196 -21.57 -3.91 1.86
CA PRO A 196 -22.49 -4.84 1.23
C PRO A 196 -23.61 -4.09 0.51
N ASP A 197 -24.13 -4.70 -0.55
CA ASP A 197 -25.32 -4.20 -1.20
C ASP A 197 -26.56 -4.55 -0.36
N SER A 198 -27.42 -3.55 -0.09
CA SER A 198 -28.64 -3.70 0.66
C SER A 198 -29.74 -2.77 0.15
N ASP A 199 -31.01 -3.12 0.40
CA ASP A 199 -32.15 -2.26 0.04
C ASP A 199 -32.07 -0.89 0.72
N ALA A 200 -31.60 -0.84 1.97
CA ALA A 200 -31.42 0.40 2.71
C ALA A 200 -30.39 1.29 2.03
N LYS A 201 -29.23 0.71 1.63
CA LYS A 201 -28.18 1.42 0.92
C LYS A 201 -28.67 1.94 -0.44
N ARG A 202 -29.34 1.10 -1.24
CA ARG A 202 -29.90 1.52 -2.53
C ARG A 202 -30.89 2.68 -2.40
N LYS A 203 -31.80 2.60 -1.42
CA LYS A 203 -32.75 3.69 -1.13
C LYS A 203 -32.05 4.97 -0.66
N PHE A 204 -31.00 4.84 0.15
CA PHE A 204 -30.21 5.98 0.59
C PHE A 204 -29.50 6.68 -0.58
N VAL A 205 -28.81 5.91 -1.42
CA VAL A 205 -28.11 6.44 -2.62
C VAL A 205 -29.10 7.12 -3.57
N ALA A 206 -30.28 6.54 -3.80
CA ALA A 206 -31.30 7.18 -4.63
C ALA A 206 -31.76 8.53 -4.06
N LYS A 207 -31.99 8.62 -2.73
CA LYS A 207 -32.33 9.88 -2.07
C LYS A 207 -31.20 10.91 -2.15
N TRP A 208 -29.95 10.46 -1.97
CA TRP A 208 -28.78 11.32 -2.09
C TRP A 208 -28.65 11.93 -3.49
N ASN A 209 -28.73 11.08 -4.52
CA ASN A 209 -28.62 11.50 -5.91
C ASN A 209 -29.71 12.51 -6.28
N ASN A 210 -30.96 12.27 -5.84
CA ASN A 210 -32.05 13.21 -6.05
C ASN A 210 -31.80 14.56 -5.34
N ALA A 211 -31.28 14.55 -4.12
CA ALA A 211 -30.95 15.77 -3.38
C ALA A 211 -29.73 16.50 -3.99
N ALA A 212 -28.75 15.78 -4.48
CA ALA A 212 -27.57 16.31 -5.16
C ALA A 212 -27.94 16.98 -6.48
N ASN A 213 -28.77 16.35 -7.31
CA ASN A 213 -29.25 16.90 -8.57
C ASN A 213 -30.03 18.22 -8.35
N ASN A 214 -30.87 18.29 -7.31
CA ASN A 214 -31.60 19.49 -6.97
C ASN A 214 -30.73 20.66 -6.48
N ARG A 215 -29.50 20.37 -6.03
CA ARG A 215 -28.52 21.34 -5.53
C ARG A 215 -27.38 21.62 -6.51
N SER A 216 -27.39 21.03 -7.70
CA SER A 216 -26.29 21.07 -8.67
C SER A 216 -24.94 20.60 -8.08
N ILE A 217 -24.97 19.70 -7.11
CA ILE A 217 -23.79 19.08 -6.51
C ILE A 217 -23.56 17.78 -7.24
N ALA A 218 -22.62 17.75 -8.18
CA ALA A 218 -22.21 16.54 -8.89
C ALA A 218 -21.21 15.73 -8.05
N SER A 219 -21.67 15.10 -6.97
CA SER A 219 -20.82 14.16 -6.25
C SER A 219 -21.55 12.85 -5.96
N GLY A 220 -20.97 11.74 -6.43
CA GLY A 220 -21.38 10.39 -6.06
C GLY A 220 -21.15 10.15 -4.56
N MET A 221 -21.79 9.10 -4.02
CA MET A 221 -21.61 8.69 -2.64
C MET A 221 -20.48 7.64 -2.57
N ASN A 222 -19.44 7.92 -1.80
CA ASN A 222 -18.35 7.00 -1.52
C ASN A 222 -18.53 6.24 -0.19
N SER A 223 -17.62 5.31 0.10
CA SER A 223 -17.66 4.51 1.34
C SER A 223 -17.62 5.37 2.60
N TYR A 224 -16.84 6.44 2.63
CA TYR A 224 -16.75 7.34 3.79
C TYR A 224 -18.07 8.04 4.10
N GLY A 225 -18.86 8.39 3.08
CA GLY A 225 -20.21 8.93 3.27
C GLY A 225 -21.14 7.93 3.92
N PHE A 226 -21.05 6.62 3.61
CA PHE A 226 -21.81 5.58 4.28
C PHE A 226 -21.38 5.41 5.74
N TYR A 227 -20.07 5.41 6.01
CA TYR A 227 -19.55 5.37 7.38
C TYR A 227 -19.96 6.59 8.20
N ALA A 228 -19.94 7.79 7.61
CA ALA A 228 -20.42 8.99 8.29
C ALA A 228 -21.92 8.89 8.68
N TYR A 229 -22.76 8.38 7.78
CA TYR A 229 -24.16 8.13 8.06
C TYR A 229 -24.33 7.12 9.21
N ASP A 230 -23.66 5.99 9.16
CA ASP A 230 -23.75 4.96 10.20
C ASP A 230 -23.20 5.47 11.54
N SER A 231 -22.16 6.30 11.54
CA SER A 231 -21.61 6.93 12.76
C SER A 231 -22.65 7.76 13.51
N VAL A 232 -23.49 8.50 12.79
CA VAL A 232 -24.58 9.26 13.41
C VAL A 232 -25.56 8.33 14.12
N TRP A 233 -25.91 7.22 13.50
CA TRP A 233 -26.82 6.22 14.11
C TRP A 233 -26.19 5.50 15.30
N VAL A 234 -24.89 5.17 15.22
CA VAL A 234 -24.15 4.58 16.34
C VAL A 234 -24.20 5.50 17.56
N VAL A 235 -23.87 6.78 17.37
CA VAL A 235 -23.86 7.76 18.47
C VAL A 235 -25.30 7.99 18.99
N ALA A 236 -26.29 8.15 18.11
CA ALA A 236 -27.68 8.37 18.53
C ALA A 236 -28.23 7.18 19.35
N ARG A 237 -27.95 5.94 18.94
CA ARG A 237 -28.36 4.74 19.70
C ARG A 237 -27.64 4.65 21.03
N ALA A 238 -26.33 4.88 21.07
CA ALA A 238 -25.55 4.85 22.29
C ALA A 238 -26.05 5.90 23.31
N ILE A 239 -26.38 7.11 22.86
CA ILE A 239 -26.99 8.15 23.74
C ILE A 239 -28.38 7.71 24.22
N ASN A 240 -29.18 7.10 23.36
CA ASN A 240 -30.51 6.59 23.77
C ASN A 240 -30.36 5.52 24.85
N GLU A 241 -29.49 4.53 24.70
CA GLU A 241 -29.23 3.49 25.71
C GLU A 241 -28.63 4.07 26.99
N TYR A 242 -27.75 5.06 26.88
CA TYR A 242 -27.21 5.79 28.01
C TYR A 242 -28.31 6.46 28.85
N LEU A 243 -29.24 7.16 28.21
CA LEU A 243 -30.38 7.80 28.87
C LEU A 243 -31.39 6.77 29.44
N ASN A 244 -31.67 5.70 28.69
CA ASN A 244 -32.57 4.62 29.13
C ASN A 244 -32.01 3.87 30.34
N SER A 245 -30.69 3.84 30.54
CA SER A 245 -30.06 3.26 31.74
C SER A 245 -30.15 4.16 32.98
N GLY A 246 -30.88 5.28 32.90
CA GLY A 246 -31.08 6.22 34.01
C GLY A 246 -29.92 7.22 34.21
N GLN A 247 -28.96 7.25 33.33
CA GLN A 247 -27.85 8.18 33.41
C GLN A 247 -28.27 9.60 33.00
N GLN A 248 -27.62 10.60 33.58
CA GLN A 248 -27.86 12.01 33.30
C GLN A 248 -26.66 12.64 32.61
N ILE A 249 -26.93 13.60 31.73
CA ILE A 249 -25.88 14.36 31.05
C ILE A 249 -25.46 15.51 31.98
N THR A 250 -24.31 15.34 32.65
CA THR A 250 -23.73 16.33 33.57
C THR A 250 -22.30 16.65 33.15
N PHE A 251 -21.85 17.85 33.56
CA PHE A 251 -20.51 18.34 33.23
C PHE A 251 -19.89 19.02 34.45
N SER A 252 -18.67 18.62 34.80
CA SER A 252 -17.89 19.22 35.87
C SER A 252 -16.79 20.15 35.33
N ALA A 253 -16.36 21.11 36.18
CA ALA A 253 -15.25 21.98 35.89
C ALA A 253 -13.93 21.33 36.34
N ASP A 254 -12.90 21.38 35.52
CA ASP A 254 -11.56 20.95 35.92
C ASP A 254 -10.75 22.13 36.46
N PRO A 255 -10.31 22.08 37.70
CA PRO A 255 -9.46 23.14 38.29
C PRO A 255 -8.17 23.38 37.51
N ARG A 256 -7.62 22.35 36.85
CA ARG A 256 -6.40 22.45 36.02
C ARG A 256 -6.58 23.40 34.82
N LEU A 257 -7.79 23.49 34.28
CA LEU A 257 -8.11 24.35 33.15
C LEU A 257 -8.33 25.81 33.53
N HIS A 258 -8.49 26.10 34.83
CA HIS A 258 -8.72 27.46 35.33
C HIS A 258 -7.42 28.27 35.57
N ASN A 259 -6.27 27.61 35.70
CA ASN A 259 -4.99 28.23 36.04
C ASN A 259 -4.17 28.70 34.83
N SER A 260 -4.70 28.71 33.62
CA SER A 260 -4.00 29.17 32.41
C SER A 260 -4.04 30.69 32.25
N ASN A 261 -3.29 31.40 33.08
CA ASN A 261 -3.05 32.82 32.91
C ASN A 261 -2.23 33.07 31.64
N GLY A 262 -2.87 33.63 30.60
CA GLY A 262 -2.18 34.16 29.42
C GLY A 262 -2.38 33.44 28.10
N SER A 263 -3.20 32.39 28.00
CA SER A 263 -3.51 31.79 26.69
C SER A 263 -4.68 32.50 26.01
N SER A 264 -4.59 32.68 24.69
CA SER A 264 -5.70 33.15 23.84
C SER A 264 -6.90 32.16 23.80
N LEU A 265 -6.68 30.93 24.27
CA LEU A 265 -7.68 29.89 24.39
C LEU A 265 -8.45 30.02 25.70
N ARG A 266 -9.77 30.10 25.63
CA ARG A 266 -10.65 30.18 26.81
C ARG A 266 -10.84 28.78 27.43
N LEU A 267 -9.76 28.17 27.96
CA LEU A 267 -9.75 26.83 28.53
C LEU A 267 -10.69 26.70 29.73
N SER A 268 -10.89 27.78 30.49
CA SER A 268 -11.81 27.81 31.62
C SER A 268 -13.27 27.54 31.30
N LYS A 269 -13.65 27.59 30.00
CA LYS A 269 -14.99 27.24 29.53
C LYS A 269 -15.14 25.76 29.14
N LEU A 270 -14.04 25.03 29.07
CA LEU A 270 -14.07 23.58 28.82
C LEU A 270 -14.53 22.87 30.09
N LYS A 271 -15.39 21.88 29.93
CA LYS A 271 -15.92 21.05 31.02
C LYS A 271 -15.73 19.58 30.68
N ILE A 272 -15.46 18.78 31.70
CA ILE A 272 -15.40 17.33 31.61
C ILE A 272 -16.82 16.79 31.53
N PHE A 273 -17.05 15.86 30.62
CA PHE A 273 -18.32 15.11 30.55
C PHE A 273 -18.27 13.98 31.59
N ASP A 274 -19.06 14.08 32.65
CA ASP A 274 -19.04 13.14 33.78
C ASP A 274 -19.48 11.72 33.38
N GLY A 275 -20.34 11.60 32.37
CA GLY A 275 -20.85 10.35 31.81
C GLY A 275 -20.04 9.77 30.65
N GLY A 276 -18.81 10.28 30.41
CA GLY A 276 -18.01 9.94 29.22
C GLY A 276 -17.69 8.45 29.11
N ASP A 277 -17.23 7.83 30.21
CA ASP A 277 -16.90 6.41 30.25
C ASP A 277 -18.12 5.52 29.98
N GLN A 278 -19.27 5.87 30.58
CA GLN A 278 -20.51 5.12 30.41
C GLN A 278 -21.00 5.23 28.96
N LEU A 279 -20.95 6.43 28.37
CA LEU A 279 -21.32 6.59 26.96
C LEU A 279 -20.36 5.86 26.03
N LEU A 280 -19.05 5.88 26.32
CA LEU A 280 -18.06 5.11 25.59
C LEU A 280 -18.38 3.61 25.63
N GLN A 281 -18.76 3.08 26.80
CA GLN A 281 -19.18 1.66 26.90
C GLN A 281 -20.42 1.38 26.05
N GLN A 282 -21.43 2.26 26.02
CA GLN A 282 -22.59 2.08 25.15
C GLN A 282 -22.22 2.09 23.67
N LEU A 283 -21.25 2.94 23.28
CA LEU A 283 -20.71 2.94 21.90
C LEU A 283 -20.03 1.61 21.56
N LEU A 284 -19.21 1.07 22.47
CA LEU A 284 -18.52 -0.21 22.29
C LEU A 284 -19.46 -1.41 22.24
N LEU A 285 -20.58 -1.35 22.94
CA LEU A 285 -21.62 -2.39 22.92
C LEU A 285 -22.50 -2.33 21.66
N THR A 286 -22.28 -1.38 20.77
CA THR A 286 -23.04 -1.24 19.52
C THR A 286 -23.03 -2.54 18.73
N ASN A 287 -24.22 -3.01 18.37
CA ASN A 287 -24.43 -4.11 17.43
C ASN A 287 -25.61 -3.75 16.53
N MET A 288 -25.31 -3.25 15.34
CA MET A 288 -26.35 -2.83 14.38
C MET A 288 -25.93 -3.16 12.95
N THR A 289 -26.94 -3.32 12.09
CA THR A 289 -26.72 -3.36 10.64
C THR A 289 -26.99 -1.97 10.07
N GLY A 290 -25.95 -1.34 9.53
CA GLY A 290 -25.99 -0.05 8.87
C GLY A 290 -25.92 -0.16 7.35
N LEU A 291 -25.65 0.96 6.69
CA LEU A 291 -25.38 1.01 5.24
C LEU A 291 -24.05 0.35 4.89
N THR A 292 -23.10 0.32 5.83
CA THR A 292 -21.78 -0.31 5.69
C THR A 292 -21.77 -1.80 6.08
N GLY A 293 -22.92 -2.34 6.47
CA GLY A 293 -23.07 -3.72 6.94
C GLY A 293 -23.12 -3.81 8.47
N LEU A 294 -22.51 -4.86 9.03
CA LEU A 294 -22.46 -5.05 10.48
C LEU A 294 -21.52 -4.05 11.14
N VAL A 295 -22.08 -3.17 11.97
CA VAL A 295 -21.31 -2.25 12.82
C VAL A 295 -21.26 -2.84 14.22
N GLN A 296 -20.11 -3.39 14.55
CA GLN A 296 -19.78 -3.98 15.86
C GLN A 296 -18.29 -3.85 16.08
N PHE A 297 -17.87 -3.55 17.30
CA PHE A 297 -16.46 -3.35 17.66
C PHE A 297 -15.89 -4.58 18.37
N ASN A 298 -14.62 -4.88 18.10
CA ASN A 298 -13.85 -5.87 18.85
C ASN A 298 -13.16 -5.22 20.08
N ALA A 299 -12.38 -5.99 20.83
CA ALA A 299 -11.64 -5.51 22.00
C ALA A 299 -10.66 -4.35 21.68
N ASP A 300 -10.09 -4.35 20.46
CA ASP A 300 -9.19 -3.29 19.99
C ASP A 300 -9.95 -2.09 19.40
N ARG A 301 -11.26 -2.05 19.55
CA ARG A 301 -12.15 -1.01 19.03
C ARG A 301 -12.15 -0.85 17.52
N ASN A 302 -11.75 -1.89 16.80
CA ASN A 302 -11.90 -1.99 15.35
C ASN A 302 -13.20 -2.71 14.98
N LEU A 303 -13.69 -2.48 13.76
CA LEU A 303 -14.80 -3.24 13.21
C LEU A 303 -14.46 -4.74 13.14
N VAL A 304 -15.41 -5.60 13.52
CA VAL A 304 -15.19 -7.06 13.61
C VAL A 304 -15.01 -7.75 12.25
N ARG A 305 -15.49 -7.15 11.16
CA ARG A 305 -15.49 -7.73 9.82
C ARG A 305 -14.89 -6.80 8.78
N PRO A 306 -13.60 -6.41 8.92
CA PRO A 306 -12.94 -5.58 7.92
C PRO A 306 -12.79 -6.35 6.61
N ALA A 307 -13.20 -5.72 5.51
CA ALA A 307 -13.09 -6.27 4.17
C ALA A 307 -12.88 -5.17 3.12
N TYR A 308 -12.23 -5.54 2.01
CA TYR A 308 -11.97 -4.67 0.89
C TYR A 308 -12.41 -5.31 -0.43
N ASP A 309 -13.01 -4.51 -1.30
CA ASP A 309 -13.11 -4.81 -2.72
C ASP A 309 -11.75 -4.55 -3.37
N ILE A 310 -11.34 -5.43 -4.24
CA ILE A 310 -10.15 -5.26 -5.06
C ILE A 310 -10.61 -4.90 -6.47
N LEU A 311 -10.29 -3.69 -6.89
CA LEU A 311 -10.71 -3.13 -8.16
C LEU A 311 -9.53 -3.06 -9.13
N ASN A 312 -9.81 -3.25 -10.40
CA ASN A 312 -8.87 -2.97 -11.49
C ASN A 312 -9.43 -1.85 -12.36
N VAL A 313 -8.68 -0.78 -12.52
CA VAL A 313 -9.11 0.40 -13.27
C VAL A 313 -8.92 0.16 -14.76
N GLY A 314 -9.98 0.33 -15.53
CA GLY A 314 -9.97 0.29 -16.99
C GLY A 314 -10.31 1.63 -17.63
N GLY A 315 -10.30 1.72 -18.94
CA GLY A 315 -10.62 2.95 -19.68
C GLY A 315 -12.05 3.46 -19.48
N THR A 316 -12.99 2.59 -19.09
CA THR A 316 -14.41 2.91 -18.89
C THR A 316 -14.83 2.95 -17.42
N GLY A 317 -13.89 2.81 -16.48
CA GLY A 317 -14.14 2.77 -15.04
C GLY A 317 -13.42 1.64 -14.33
N SER A 318 -13.78 1.38 -13.08
CA SER A 318 -13.20 0.33 -12.27
C SER A 318 -14.02 -0.97 -12.34
N ARG A 319 -13.33 -2.11 -12.43
CA ARG A 319 -13.91 -3.45 -12.43
C ARG A 319 -13.52 -4.20 -11.17
N LEU A 320 -14.48 -4.82 -10.50
CA LEU A 320 -14.22 -5.69 -9.37
C LEU A 320 -13.51 -6.97 -9.83
N ILE A 321 -12.36 -7.26 -9.23
CA ILE A 321 -11.55 -8.46 -9.54
C ILE A 321 -11.51 -9.45 -8.37
N GLY A 322 -11.96 -9.06 -7.20
CA GLY A 322 -12.05 -9.91 -6.03
C GLY A 322 -12.25 -9.12 -4.76
N TYR A 323 -12.13 -9.81 -3.65
CA TYR A 323 -12.29 -9.28 -2.30
C TYR A 323 -11.12 -9.72 -1.42
N TRP A 324 -10.90 -8.98 -0.37
CA TRP A 324 -10.08 -9.42 0.75
C TRP A 324 -10.85 -9.21 2.06
N SER A 325 -10.74 -10.15 2.98
CA SER A 325 -11.19 -9.96 4.35
C SER A 325 -10.18 -10.56 5.33
N ASN A 326 -10.18 -10.08 6.57
CA ASN A 326 -9.35 -10.66 7.62
C ASN A 326 -9.75 -12.11 7.96
N TYR A 327 -10.96 -12.53 7.58
CA TYR A 327 -11.49 -13.86 7.82
C TYR A 327 -11.08 -14.88 6.76
N SER A 328 -11.11 -14.51 5.49
CA SER A 328 -10.92 -15.44 4.37
C SER A 328 -9.66 -15.18 3.51
N GLY A 329 -8.95 -14.05 3.73
CA GLY A 329 -7.93 -13.60 2.81
C GLY A 329 -8.53 -13.18 1.47
N LEU A 330 -7.79 -13.39 0.37
CA LEU A 330 -8.25 -13.09 -1.00
C LEU A 330 -9.31 -14.08 -1.47
N SER A 331 -10.35 -13.59 -2.15
CA SER A 331 -11.43 -14.41 -2.70
C SER A 331 -12.15 -13.72 -3.83
N VAL A 332 -12.72 -14.48 -4.76
CA VAL A 332 -13.69 -13.98 -5.76
C VAL A 332 -15.13 -13.99 -5.23
N SER A 333 -15.38 -14.64 -4.10
CA SER A 333 -16.69 -14.65 -3.45
C SER A 333 -16.79 -13.49 -2.45
N ALA A 334 -17.97 -12.86 -2.41
CA ALA A 334 -18.23 -11.75 -1.51
C ALA A 334 -18.08 -12.14 -0.03
N PRO A 335 -17.59 -11.26 0.84
CA PRO A 335 -17.34 -11.53 2.25
C PRO A 335 -18.57 -12.06 3.00
N GLU A 336 -19.78 -11.59 2.71
CA GLU A 336 -21.03 -12.02 3.37
C GLU A 336 -21.33 -13.51 3.15
N ILE A 337 -20.90 -14.04 2.01
CA ILE A 337 -21.07 -15.48 1.70
C ILE A 337 -20.09 -16.29 2.54
N LEU A 338 -18.86 -15.80 2.66
CA LEU A 338 -17.77 -16.49 3.35
C LEU A 338 -17.95 -16.47 4.88
N TYR A 339 -18.46 -15.39 5.45
CA TYR A 339 -18.74 -15.30 6.90
C TYR A 339 -19.77 -16.32 7.39
N ARG A 340 -20.55 -16.91 6.50
CA ARG A 340 -21.52 -17.99 6.84
C ARG A 340 -20.88 -19.38 6.88
N LYS A 341 -19.63 -19.51 6.45
CA LYS A 341 -18.88 -20.77 6.36
C LYS A 341 -17.76 -20.77 7.42
N PRO A 342 -17.31 -21.94 7.89
CA PRO A 342 -16.09 -22.01 8.69
C PRO A 342 -14.92 -21.38 7.94
N PRO A 343 -13.94 -20.76 8.63
CA PRO A 343 -12.79 -20.17 7.98
C PRO A 343 -12.09 -21.21 7.11
N ASN A 344 -12.01 -20.93 5.82
CA ASN A 344 -11.34 -21.82 4.88
C ASN A 344 -9.85 -21.54 4.93
N THR A 345 -9.09 -22.43 5.53
CA THR A 345 -7.63 -22.37 5.62
C THR A 345 -6.91 -22.85 4.35
N SER A 346 -7.66 -23.28 3.33
CA SER A 346 -7.10 -23.79 2.09
C SER A 346 -6.62 -22.63 1.18
N THR A 347 -5.34 -22.64 0.85
CA THR A 347 -4.73 -21.69 -0.10
C THR A 347 -5.29 -21.79 -1.52
N SER A 348 -5.98 -22.88 -1.86
CA SER A 348 -6.58 -23.11 -3.18
C SER A 348 -7.80 -22.21 -3.46
N ALA A 349 -8.38 -21.58 -2.42
CA ALA A 349 -9.50 -20.65 -2.58
C ALA A 349 -9.07 -19.19 -2.83
N GLN A 350 -7.80 -18.88 -2.68
CA GLN A 350 -7.26 -17.54 -2.92
C GLN A 350 -7.14 -17.29 -4.42
N GLN A 351 -8.16 -16.72 -5.02
CA GLN A 351 -8.19 -16.39 -6.45
C GLN A 351 -8.65 -14.96 -6.65
N LEU A 352 -8.10 -14.33 -7.68
CA LEU A 352 -8.59 -13.06 -8.23
C LEU A 352 -8.95 -13.30 -9.71
N HIS A 353 -9.92 -12.53 -10.20
CA HIS A 353 -10.18 -12.47 -11.64
C HIS A 353 -8.97 -11.86 -12.37
N SER A 354 -8.92 -12.08 -13.68
CA SER A 354 -7.83 -11.55 -14.53
C SER A 354 -7.67 -10.04 -14.36
N VAL A 355 -6.42 -9.57 -14.36
CA VAL A 355 -6.05 -8.16 -14.22
C VAL A 355 -5.58 -7.64 -15.57
N VAL A 356 -6.01 -6.45 -15.93
CA VAL A 356 -5.42 -5.66 -17.01
C VAL A 356 -4.41 -4.71 -16.39
N TRP A 357 -3.15 -4.85 -16.74
CA TRP A 357 -2.04 -4.07 -16.18
C TRP A 357 -1.79 -2.80 -17.00
N PRO A 358 -0.99 -1.84 -16.47
CA PRO A 358 -0.54 -0.69 -17.26
C PRO A 358 0.07 -1.12 -18.60
N GLY A 359 -0.27 -0.39 -19.67
CA GLY A 359 0.09 -0.76 -21.03
C GLY A 359 -0.86 -1.80 -21.68
N ASP A 360 -2.07 -1.94 -21.15
CA ASP A 360 -3.17 -2.78 -21.70
C ASP A 360 -2.80 -4.27 -21.87
N THR A 361 -1.97 -4.78 -21.00
CA THR A 361 -1.56 -6.18 -21.03
C THR A 361 -2.23 -7.00 -19.93
N THR A 362 -2.57 -8.25 -20.24
CA THR A 362 -3.03 -9.24 -19.25
C THR A 362 -1.89 -10.11 -18.71
N THR A 363 -0.69 -9.98 -19.28
CA THR A 363 0.50 -10.69 -18.82
C THR A 363 0.98 -10.08 -17.50
N LYS A 364 1.09 -10.92 -16.47
CA LYS A 364 1.55 -10.50 -15.16
C LYS A 364 2.93 -9.83 -15.26
N PRO A 365 3.10 -8.58 -14.81
CA PRO A 365 4.40 -7.93 -14.77
C PRO A 365 5.36 -8.66 -13.84
N ARG A 366 6.62 -8.71 -14.20
CA ARG A 366 7.68 -9.31 -13.41
C ARG A 366 7.83 -8.62 -12.04
N GLY A 367 7.58 -7.30 -11.98
CA GLY A 367 7.63 -6.49 -10.77
C GLY A 367 9.02 -5.96 -10.41
N TRP A 368 10.02 -6.23 -11.22
CA TRP A 368 11.38 -5.72 -11.02
C TRP A 368 12.16 -5.64 -12.34
N VAL A 369 13.18 -4.79 -12.35
CA VAL A 369 14.12 -4.64 -13.45
C VAL A 369 15.54 -4.65 -12.90
N PHE A 370 16.53 -4.86 -13.75
CA PHE A 370 17.90 -4.63 -13.32
C PHE A 370 18.13 -3.14 -13.06
N PRO A 371 18.88 -2.80 -12.01
CA PRO A 371 19.27 -1.43 -11.75
C PRO A 371 20.23 -0.99 -12.88
N ASN A 372 19.65 -0.31 -13.85
CA ASN A 372 20.45 0.13 -14.97
C ASN A 372 20.54 1.66 -14.98
N ASN A 373 20.93 2.28 -13.94
CA ASN A 373 21.18 3.74 -13.85
C ASN A 373 21.94 4.31 -15.06
N GLY A 374 21.70 3.76 -16.26
CA GLY A 374 22.47 4.01 -17.48
C GLY A 374 23.83 3.34 -17.49
N GLN A 375 24.17 2.59 -16.45
CA GLN A 375 25.45 1.87 -16.38
C GLN A 375 25.30 0.43 -16.86
N PRO A 376 26.22 -0.06 -17.69
CA PRO A 376 26.19 -1.44 -18.13
C PRO A 376 26.46 -2.41 -16.97
N LEU A 377 25.87 -3.61 -17.08
CA LEU A 377 26.17 -4.73 -16.20
C LEU A 377 27.65 -5.08 -16.36
N ARG A 378 28.44 -4.93 -15.31
CA ARG A 378 29.87 -5.24 -15.31
C ARG A 378 30.10 -6.72 -15.09
N VAL A 379 30.53 -7.43 -16.13
CA VAL A 379 30.75 -8.88 -16.14
C VAL A 379 32.23 -9.18 -16.10
N GLY A 380 32.73 -9.75 -15.01
CA GLY A 380 34.12 -10.17 -14.86
C GLY A 380 34.42 -11.39 -15.73
N VAL A 381 35.45 -11.30 -16.53
CA VAL A 381 35.88 -12.36 -17.47
C VAL A 381 37.33 -12.73 -17.22
N PRO A 382 37.65 -14.00 -16.89
CA PRO A 382 39.00 -14.43 -16.67
C PRO A 382 39.80 -14.42 -17.99
N ASN A 383 40.88 -13.65 -18.05
CA ASN A 383 41.83 -13.73 -19.15
C ASN A 383 42.89 -14.77 -18.82
N LYS A 384 42.81 -15.94 -19.45
CA LYS A 384 43.64 -17.11 -19.16
C LYS A 384 44.22 -17.72 -20.44
N PRO A 385 45.44 -18.28 -20.38
CA PRO A 385 46.05 -18.92 -21.52
C PRO A 385 45.40 -20.26 -21.91
N SER A 386 44.75 -20.95 -20.95
CA SER A 386 44.11 -22.27 -21.15
C SER A 386 42.61 -22.13 -21.39
N PHE A 387 42.04 -23.08 -22.11
CA PHE A 387 40.57 -23.16 -22.40
C PHE A 387 40.02 -21.89 -23.10
N ARG A 388 40.74 -21.42 -24.13
CA ARG A 388 40.36 -20.22 -24.91
C ARG A 388 39.04 -20.42 -25.68
N GLU A 389 38.67 -21.63 -25.98
CA GLU A 389 37.40 -21.99 -26.59
C GLU A 389 36.19 -21.64 -25.69
N LEU A 390 36.39 -21.63 -24.37
CA LEU A 390 35.33 -21.26 -23.41
C LEU A 390 35.28 -19.74 -23.24
N VAL A 391 36.43 -19.10 -23.07
CA VAL A 391 36.55 -17.64 -22.95
C VAL A 391 37.89 -17.22 -23.57
N SER A 392 37.80 -16.33 -24.54
CA SER A 392 38.99 -15.71 -25.19
C SER A 392 38.87 -14.20 -25.16
N VAL A 393 39.93 -13.54 -24.75
CA VAL A 393 40.02 -12.08 -24.68
C VAL A 393 40.91 -11.61 -25.82
N GLY A 394 40.33 -10.87 -26.76
CA GLY A 394 41.06 -10.26 -27.87
C GLY A 394 41.58 -8.85 -27.53
N LYS A 395 42.20 -8.18 -28.54
CA LYS A 395 42.65 -6.79 -28.37
C LYS A 395 41.43 -5.83 -28.45
N GLY A 396 41.09 -5.21 -27.31
CA GLY A 396 40.02 -4.21 -27.19
C GLY A 396 38.99 -4.57 -26.11
N PRO A 397 38.30 -3.58 -25.51
CA PRO A 397 37.41 -3.77 -24.38
C PRO A 397 36.15 -4.64 -24.69
N ASP A 398 35.74 -4.70 -25.96
CA ASP A 398 34.52 -5.42 -26.39
C ASP A 398 34.84 -6.74 -27.13
N ASN A 399 36.08 -7.17 -27.17
CA ASN A 399 36.51 -8.35 -27.94
C ASN A 399 36.66 -9.59 -27.03
N VAL A 400 35.58 -9.96 -26.35
CA VAL A 400 35.51 -11.18 -25.54
C VAL A 400 34.62 -12.17 -26.28
N THR A 401 35.15 -13.36 -26.56
CA THR A 401 34.46 -14.42 -27.31
C THR A 401 34.61 -15.75 -26.61
N GLY A 402 33.85 -16.73 -27.04
CA GLY A 402 33.94 -18.11 -26.56
C GLY A 402 32.58 -18.64 -26.09
N TYR A 403 32.52 -19.95 -25.92
CA TYR A 403 31.27 -20.68 -25.66
C TYR A 403 30.48 -20.14 -24.45
N SER A 404 31.18 -19.82 -23.35
CA SER A 404 30.54 -19.27 -22.15
C SER A 404 29.98 -17.88 -22.38
N VAL A 405 30.65 -17.07 -23.20
CA VAL A 405 30.19 -15.73 -23.57
C VAL A 405 28.94 -15.81 -24.48
N ASP A 406 28.94 -16.78 -25.40
CA ASP A 406 27.79 -17.00 -26.30
C ASP A 406 26.55 -17.45 -25.52
N ILE A 407 26.71 -18.36 -24.55
CA ILE A 407 25.60 -18.77 -23.66
C ILE A 407 25.10 -17.57 -22.85
N PHE A 408 26.00 -16.80 -22.25
CA PHE A 408 25.64 -15.59 -21.51
C PHE A 408 24.86 -14.60 -22.37
N ASN A 409 25.36 -14.30 -23.56
CA ASN A 409 24.71 -13.40 -24.51
C ASN A 409 23.36 -13.95 -24.98
N ALA A 410 23.24 -15.24 -25.20
CA ALA A 410 21.97 -15.88 -25.53
C ALA A 410 20.96 -15.76 -24.38
N ALA A 411 21.39 -16.00 -23.14
CA ALA A 411 20.55 -15.84 -21.95
C ALA A 411 20.10 -14.38 -21.75
N ILE A 412 21.00 -13.41 -21.91
CA ILE A 412 20.66 -11.98 -21.84
C ILE A 412 19.64 -11.57 -22.92
N LYS A 413 19.77 -12.11 -24.13
CA LYS A 413 18.80 -11.87 -25.24
C LYS A 413 17.39 -12.41 -24.98
N LEU A 414 17.25 -13.41 -24.11
CA LEU A 414 15.93 -13.92 -23.68
C LEU A 414 15.20 -12.98 -22.70
N LEU A 415 15.90 -12.00 -22.13
CA LEU A 415 15.28 -11.01 -21.25
C LEU A 415 14.37 -10.08 -22.08
N PRO A 416 13.19 -9.73 -21.57
CA PRO A 416 12.22 -8.87 -22.27
C PRO A 416 12.61 -7.39 -22.31
N TYR A 417 13.84 -7.03 -21.93
CA TYR A 417 14.39 -5.68 -21.89
C TYR A 417 15.89 -5.72 -22.20
N PRO A 418 16.45 -4.66 -22.81
CA PRO A 418 17.87 -4.57 -23.10
C PRO A 418 18.68 -4.45 -21.80
N VAL A 419 19.68 -5.30 -21.64
CA VAL A 419 20.67 -5.20 -20.56
C VAL A 419 22.01 -4.87 -21.20
N PRO A 420 22.46 -3.62 -21.15
CA PRO A 420 23.81 -3.27 -21.62
C PRO A 420 24.81 -3.98 -20.71
N CYS A 421 25.76 -4.68 -21.32
CA CYS A 421 26.81 -5.40 -20.59
C CYS A 421 28.18 -4.85 -20.98
N GLN A 422 29.07 -4.76 -19.98
CA GLN A 422 30.49 -4.44 -20.17
C GLN A 422 31.33 -5.57 -19.60
N PHE A 423 32.14 -6.21 -20.43
CA PHE A 423 33.05 -7.23 -19.99
C PHE A 423 34.32 -6.60 -19.39
N ILE A 424 34.67 -7.01 -18.17
CA ILE A 424 35.86 -6.59 -17.45
C ILE A 424 36.83 -7.77 -17.37
N THR A 425 37.95 -7.66 -18.04
CA THR A 425 38.98 -8.72 -18.06
C THR A 425 39.73 -8.76 -16.75
N ILE A 426 39.93 -9.96 -16.21
CA ILE A 426 40.65 -10.24 -14.96
C ILE A 426 41.84 -11.13 -15.28
N GLY A 427 43.06 -10.65 -15.03
CA GLY A 427 44.29 -11.32 -15.38
C GLY A 427 44.97 -10.72 -16.64
N ASP A 428 46.24 -11.01 -16.83
CA ASP A 428 47.10 -10.52 -17.91
C ASP A 428 47.19 -11.46 -19.11
N GLY A 429 46.57 -12.63 -19.03
CA GLY A 429 46.60 -13.68 -20.04
C GLY A 429 47.88 -14.53 -20.03
N SER A 430 48.87 -14.25 -19.16
CA SER A 430 50.08 -15.05 -19.01
C SER A 430 49.93 -16.26 -18.09
N LYS A 431 49.07 -16.10 -17.08
CA LYS A 431 48.71 -17.13 -16.09
C LYS A 431 47.19 -17.20 -15.88
N ASN A 432 46.70 -18.35 -15.39
CA ASN A 432 45.31 -18.42 -14.97
C ASN A 432 45.11 -17.51 -13.75
N PRO A 433 44.13 -16.60 -13.75
CA PRO A 433 43.86 -15.73 -12.62
C PRO A 433 43.40 -16.56 -11.41
N ASN A 434 43.77 -16.11 -10.20
CA ASN A 434 43.27 -16.72 -8.97
C ASN A 434 41.75 -16.48 -8.83
N TYR A 435 41.03 -17.52 -8.52
CA TYR A 435 39.58 -17.41 -8.32
C TYR A 435 39.20 -16.54 -7.12
N ASP A 436 40.03 -16.50 -6.07
CA ASP A 436 39.82 -15.62 -4.92
C ASP A 436 39.89 -14.12 -5.34
N ASP A 437 40.72 -13.77 -6.30
CA ASP A 437 40.77 -12.43 -6.87
C ASP A 437 39.48 -12.08 -7.62
N ILE A 438 38.91 -13.03 -8.34
CA ILE A 438 37.65 -12.81 -9.06
C ILE A 438 36.52 -12.62 -8.07
N ILE A 439 36.44 -13.46 -7.03
CA ILE A 439 35.42 -13.37 -5.97
C ILE A 439 35.57 -12.06 -5.19
N SER A 440 36.80 -11.66 -4.86
CA SER A 440 37.10 -10.39 -4.19
C SER A 440 36.63 -9.19 -5.00
N ARG A 441 36.80 -9.19 -6.33
CA ARG A 441 36.31 -8.13 -7.20
C ARG A 441 34.81 -8.04 -7.29
N ILE A 442 34.11 -9.17 -7.15
CA ILE A 442 32.64 -9.19 -7.00
C ILE A 442 32.24 -8.61 -5.65
N ALA A 443 32.90 -9.03 -4.57
CA ALA A 443 32.63 -8.57 -3.22
C ALA A 443 32.89 -7.06 -3.03
N THR A 444 33.88 -6.52 -3.74
CA THR A 444 34.23 -5.08 -3.73
C THR A 444 33.49 -4.25 -4.79
N ASN A 445 32.45 -4.80 -5.43
CA ASN A 445 31.67 -4.15 -6.49
C ASN A 445 32.45 -3.69 -7.73
N VAL A 446 33.64 -4.19 -7.96
CA VAL A 446 34.38 -3.95 -9.20
C VAL A 446 33.72 -4.64 -10.39
N CYS A 447 33.19 -5.86 -10.15
CA CYS A 447 32.33 -6.58 -11.06
C CYS A 447 31.04 -6.97 -10.35
N LEU A 448 29.90 -6.90 -11.01
CA LEU A 448 28.61 -7.33 -10.44
C LEU A 448 28.42 -8.85 -10.62
N HIS A 449 29.05 -9.43 -11.64
CA HIS A 449 28.98 -10.86 -11.98
C HIS A 449 30.31 -11.35 -12.50
N ALA A 450 30.57 -12.65 -12.36
CA ALA A 450 31.74 -13.29 -13.00
C ALA A 450 31.29 -14.47 -13.84
N LEU A 451 31.84 -14.56 -15.03
CA LEU A 451 31.69 -15.72 -15.92
C LEU A 451 32.76 -16.74 -15.54
N LEU A 452 32.42 -17.66 -14.63
CA LEU A 452 33.30 -18.70 -14.15
C LEU A 452 32.97 -20.03 -14.82
N CYS A 453 33.96 -20.60 -15.52
CA CYS A 453 33.89 -21.97 -15.98
C CYS A 453 34.79 -22.84 -15.08
N PHE A 454 34.18 -23.68 -14.26
CA PHE A 454 34.90 -24.70 -13.52
C PHE A 454 35.00 -26.00 -14.35
N PHE A 455 36.20 -26.45 -14.62
CA PHE A 455 36.46 -27.84 -14.91
C PHE A 455 37.05 -28.47 -13.65
N ASP A 456 36.25 -29.26 -12.97
CA ASP A 456 36.79 -30.11 -11.90
C ASP A 456 37.43 -31.35 -12.54
N HIS A 457 38.67 -31.60 -12.15
CA HIS A 457 39.51 -32.64 -12.70
C HIS A 457 39.22 -33.98 -11.97
N PHE A 458 37.95 -34.43 -12.08
CA PHE A 458 37.61 -35.82 -11.73
C PHE A 458 36.66 -36.42 -12.78
N ALA A 459 37.14 -37.56 -13.29
CA ALA A 459 36.51 -38.37 -14.32
C ALA A 459 34.99 -38.56 -14.11
N SER A 460 34.20 -37.95 -14.94
CA SER A 460 32.96 -38.41 -15.57
C SER A 460 32.08 -37.22 -15.98
N HIS A 461 31.96 -37.01 -17.23
CA HIS A 461 30.88 -36.41 -18.06
C HIS A 461 29.78 -35.55 -17.43
N HIS A 462 30.07 -34.53 -16.61
CA HIS A 462 29.10 -33.48 -16.29
C HIS A 462 29.76 -32.11 -16.35
N LEU A 463 29.34 -31.31 -17.34
CA LEU A 463 29.64 -29.90 -17.44
C LEU A 463 28.76 -29.17 -16.39
N ILE A 464 29.37 -28.71 -15.28
CA ILE A 464 28.63 -27.91 -14.30
C ILE A 464 28.99 -26.45 -14.56
N PHE A 465 28.01 -25.65 -15.06
CA PHE A 465 28.10 -24.22 -15.16
C PHE A 465 27.66 -23.56 -13.85
N PHE A 466 28.58 -22.88 -13.15
CA PHE A 466 28.20 -21.99 -12.05
C PHE A 466 28.28 -20.54 -12.55
N CYS A 467 27.14 -19.94 -12.81
CA CYS A 467 27.00 -18.50 -12.83
C CYS A 467 26.74 -18.03 -11.40
N PHE A 468 27.72 -17.49 -10.69
CA PHE A 468 27.45 -16.80 -9.43
C PHE A 468 26.81 -15.46 -9.72
N PHE A 469 25.52 -15.37 -9.45
CA PHE A 469 24.78 -14.11 -9.45
C PHE A 469 24.79 -13.55 -8.03
N SER A 470 25.11 -12.27 -7.87
CA SER A 470 24.85 -11.61 -6.60
C SER A 470 23.32 -11.65 -6.29
N ARG A 471 22.97 -11.72 -5.04
CA ARG A 471 21.66 -12.02 -4.42
C ARG A 471 20.35 -11.84 -5.21
N PRO A 472 20.15 -10.95 -6.21
CA PRO A 472 18.86 -10.85 -6.90
C PRO A 472 18.56 -11.99 -7.88
N LEU A 473 19.54 -12.77 -8.31
CA LEU A 473 19.36 -13.82 -9.34
C LEU A 473 19.29 -15.26 -8.80
N MET A 474 19.45 -15.47 -7.49
CA MET A 474 19.32 -16.79 -6.86
C MET A 474 17.86 -17.25 -6.67
N GLN A 475 16.88 -16.58 -7.25
CA GLN A 475 15.45 -16.92 -7.15
C GLN A 475 14.81 -17.20 -8.53
N LEU A 476 15.56 -17.79 -9.45
CA LEU A 476 15.00 -18.46 -10.63
C LEU A 476 14.68 -19.91 -10.31
#